data_b238647dca3e059d2ce1eadb81ff25ca
#
_entry.id   b238647dca3e059d2ce1eadb81ff25ca
#
_cell.length_a   1.000
_cell.length_b   1.000
_cell.length_c   1.000
_cell.angle_alpha   90.00
_cell.angle_beta   90.00
_cell.angle_gamma   90.00
#
_symmetry.space_group_name_H-M   'P 1'
#
loop_
_entity.id
_entity.type
_entity.pdbx_description
1 polymer ?
#
loop_
_entity_poly.entity_id
_entity_poly.type
_entity_poly.pdbx_seq_one_letter_code
_entity_poly.pdbx_strand_id
1 'polypeptide(L)'
;MPTIQTGLYHTEQELSNRRVVDMSEKNYLLQPDDQQFRTILDKIGRKDAAREIVEWLEKEYVPRTSALAASADASSGAVTVTSGDGNTVFRVGNVVRNMENGEGYLVTGTSANAIAVTRSWGGAAAVTSSATAKLLIVGNAAAQGASSGTSQITQRARQFNYIQDQRNPMWFSDVETAIELYNGREPMAERVIKRVEHDRSIENALFWGARDFNAAAVPGPMGSAGGLLEFVSTYKQNAAGSLQPSEMDTFLEGPFGYGTKDKAIFCAPRVGTVLSQMLRDKWNPTTTDERKFGAKVDAYITGTYGWNLPVFVKREWADLDNTGVNFGTYLFLVDLGNVRMRVLRDFDTRLRRSIQEPSSTAVVDEWQTLFSLELAFERSHGILYGITSYLAG
;
A
#
# COMPACT_ATOMS: atom_id res chain seq x y z
N MET A 1 72.13 -0.84 -7.76
CA MET A 1 72.82 -1.37 -8.94
C MET A 1 71.81 -2.16 -9.74
N PRO A 2 71.76 -2.04 -11.09
CA PRO A 2 70.90 -2.88 -11.91
C PRO A 2 71.35 -4.34 -11.77
N THR A 3 70.45 -5.24 -11.54
CA THR A 3 70.68 -6.69 -11.43
C THR A 3 70.87 -7.25 -12.85
N ILE A 4 71.99 -7.86 -13.16
CA ILE A 4 72.24 -8.54 -14.43
C ILE A 4 71.61 -9.93 -14.34
N GLN A 5 70.66 -10.24 -15.21
CA GLN A 5 70.02 -11.54 -15.34
C GLN A 5 70.56 -12.27 -16.56
N THR A 6 70.90 -13.56 -16.37
CA THR A 6 71.36 -14.45 -17.42
C THR A 6 70.31 -15.52 -17.67
N GLY A 7 69.86 -15.67 -18.89
CA GLY A 7 68.88 -16.68 -19.28
C GLY A 7 67.69 -16.12 -20.03
N LEU A 8 66.64 -16.92 -20.15
CA LEU A 8 65.39 -16.52 -20.77
C LEU A 8 64.67 -15.44 -19.95
N TYR A 9 64.36 -14.30 -20.58
CA TYR A 9 63.59 -13.25 -19.97
C TYR A 9 62.10 -13.69 -19.89
N HIS A 10 61.58 -13.86 -18.69
CA HIS A 10 60.21 -14.33 -18.46
C HIS A 10 59.41 -13.35 -17.60
N THR A 11 58.10 -13.58 -17.50
CA THR A 11 57.13 -12.68 -16.85
C THR A 11 57.41 -12.34 -15.41
N GLU A 12 58.07 -13.19 -14.63
CA GLU A 12 58.45 -12.92 -13.25
C GLU A 12 59.56 -11.91 -13.08
N GLN A 13 60.34 -11.68 -14.16
CA GLN A 13 61.45 -10.74 -14.16
C GLN A 13 61.01 -9.30 -14.49
N GLU A 14 59.75 -9.12 -14.96
CA GLU A 14 59.17 -7.81 -15.14
C GLU A 14 58.66 -7.25 -13.82
N LEU A 15 58.87 -5.94 -13.61
CA LEU A 15 58.24 -5.24 -12.47
C LEU A 15 56.73 -5.35 -12.53
N SER A 16 56.08 -5.80 -11.45
CA SER A 16 54.63 -5.94 -11.40
C SER A 16 53.86 -4.68 -11.77
N ASN A 17 54.45 -3.51 -11.50
CA ASN A 17 53.85 -2.20 -11.81
C ASN A 17 53.83 -1.83 -13.33
N ARG A 18 54.57 -2.57 -14.16
CA ARG A 18 54.63 -2.36 -15.62
C ARG A 18 53.63 -3.25 -16.37
N ARG A 19 53.05 -4.25 -15.68
CA ARG A 19 52.06 -5.13 -16.32
C ARG A 19 50.73 -4.43 -16.37
N VAL A 20 50.08 -4.45 -17.53
CA VAL A 20 48.68 -4.01 -17.66
C VAL A 20 47.80 -5.01 -16.91
N VAL A 21 46.99 -4.52 -15.98
CA VAL A 21 46.02 -5.34 -15.27
C VAL A 21 44.86 -5.63 -16.21
N ASP A 22 44.61 -6.92 -16.44
CA ASP A 22 43.45 -7.34 -17.22
C ASP A 22 42.21 -7.28 -16.29
N MET A 23 41.45 -6.19 -16.40
CA MET A 23 40.24 -5.96 -15.65
C MET A 23 39.04 -5.93 -16.58
N SER A 24 37.93 -6.48 -16.12
CA SER A 24 36.67 -6.40 -16.84
C SER A 24 36.22 -4.94 -16.97
N GLU A 25 35.77 -4.54 -18.14
CA GLU A 25 35.21 -3.20 -18.38
C GLU A 25 33.85 -2.99 -17.71
N LYS A 26 33.24 -4.07 -17.20
CA LYS A 26 31.90 -4.00 -16.60
C LYS A 26 31.97 -4.15 -15.10
N ASN A 27 31.36 -3.20 -14.39
CA ASN A 27 31.07 -3.35 -12.98
C ASN A 27 29.78 -4.16 -12.83
N TYR A 28 29.85 -5.30 -12.12
CA TYR A 28 28.71 -6.15 -11.85
C TYR A 28 28.03 -5.71 -10.57
N LEU A 29 26.75 -5.33 -10.64
CA LEU A 29 25.93 -4.99 -9.49
C LEU A 29 25.21 -6.25 -9.01
N LEU A 30 25.35 -6.57 -7.72
CA LEU A 30 24.75 -7.75 -7.13
C LEU A 30 23.25 -7.57 -6.85
N GLN A 31 22.82 -6.36 -6.52
CA GLN A 31 21.46 -6.09 -6.08
C GLN A 31 20.50 -5.91 -7.27
N PRO A 32 19.31 -6.56 -7.21
CA PRO A 32 18.30 -6.40 -8.25
C PRO A 32 17.67 -5.00 -8.21
N ASP A 33 17.30 -4.49 -9.37
CA ASP A 33 16.43 -3.32 -9.51
C ASP A 33 14.98 -3.77 -9.25
N ASP A 34 14.37 -3.30 -8.16
CA ASP A 34 13.06 -3.74 -7.70
C ASP A 34 12.15 -2.56 -7.34
N GLN A 35 11.83 -1.73 -8.34
CA GLN A 35 11.04 -0.49 -8.21
C GLN A 35 9.64 -0.62 -8.83
N GLN A 36 8.99 -1.76 -8.61
CA GLN A 36 7.75 -2.10 -9.31
C GLN A 36 6.60 -1.18 -8.92
N PHE A 37 6.42 -0.89 -7.64
CA PHE A 37 5.30 -0.07 -7.15
C PHE A 37 5.41 1.37 -7.62
N ARG A 38 6.59 1.96 -7.50
CA ARG A 38 6.84 3.31 -8.00
C ARG A 38 6.60 3.41 -9.50
N THR A 39 7.08 2.45 -10.28
CA THR A 39 6.87 2.40 -11.73
C THR A 39 5.38 2.31 -12.08
N ILE A 40 4.58 1.58 -11.29
CA ILE A 40 3.14 1.49 -11.48
C ILE A 40 2.49 2.84 -11.16
N LEU A 41 2.85 3.49 -10.05
CA LEU A 41 2.33 4.81 -9.70
C LEU A 41 2.66 5.88 -10.75
N ASP A 42 3.85 5.81 -11.32
CA ASP A 42 4.26 6.70 -12.42
C ASP A 42 3.41 6.51 -13.68
N LYS A 43 3.03 5.27 -13.98
CA LYS A 43 2.15 4.95 -15.12
C LYS A 43 0.69 5.30 -14.88
N ILE A 44 0.18 5.19 -13.65
CA ILE A 44 -1.16 5.63 -13.27
C ILE A 44 -1.27 7.15 -13.40
N GLY A 45 -0.17 7.85 -13.22
CA GLY A 45 -0.06 9.30 -13.29
C GLY A 45 0.14 9.94 -11.93
N ARG A 46 1.17 10.76 -11.86
CA ARG A 46 1.47 11.61 -10.71
C ARG A 46 0.57 12.84 -10.70
N LYS A 47 0.34 13.40 -9.53
CA LYS A 47 -0.31 14.71 -9.38
C LYS A 47 0.61 15.67 -8.67
N ASP A 48 0.63 16.92 -9.12
CA ASP A 48 1.36 17.98 -8.46
C ASP A 48 0.72 18.33 -7.11
N ALA A 49 1.58 18.53 -6.13
CA ALA A 49 1.22 19.13 -4.86
C ALA A 49 1.61 20.62 -4.87
N ALA A 50 0.73 21.46 -4.34
CA ALA A 50 0.96 22.92 -4.28
C ALA A 50 1.47 23.35 -2.90
N ARG A 51 1.42 22.49 -1.89
CA ARG A 51 1.78 22.77 -0.49
C ARG A 51 2.51 21.58 0.11
N GLU A 52 3.16 21.79 1.25
CA GLU A 52 3.82 20.76 2.05
C GLU A 52 2.87 19.73 2.67
N ILE A 53 1.59 20.06 2.79
CA ILE A 53 0.54 19.16 3.25
C ILE A 53 -0.34 18.81 2.05
N VAL A 54 -0.42 17.54 1.74
CA VAL A 54 -1.31 16.98 0.73
C VAL A 54 -2.60 16.56 1.41
N GLU A 55 -3.73 17.09 0.95
CA GLU A 55 -5.04 16.83 1.53
C GLU A 55 -6.00 16.30 0.48
N TRP A 56 -6.88 15.37 0.91
CA TRP A 56 -7.97 14.87 0.08
C TRP A 56 -9.23 14.68 0.91
N LEU A 57 -10.36 14.66 0.23
CA LEU A 57 -11.67 14.50 0.84
C LEU A 57 -12.26 13.16 0.43
N GLU A 58 -12.68 12.40 1.43
CA GLU A 58 -13.38 11.13 1.26
C GLU A 58 -14.85 11.30 1.64
N LYS A 59 -15.72 10.61 0.92
CA LYS A 59 -17.14 10.57 1.20
C LYS A 59 -17.67 9.16 0.99
N GLU A 60 -18.26 8.61 2.04
CA GLU A 60 -18.93 7.32 1.99
C GLU A 60 -20.44 7.50 1.76
N TYR A 61 -21.07 6.48 1.21
CA TYR A 61 -22.51 6.43 1.16
C TYR A 61 -23.09 6.20 2.55
N VAL A 62 -24.36 6.59 2.74
CA VAL A 62 -25.09 6.26 3.96
C VAL A 62 -25.15 4.74 4.11
N PRO A 63 -24.76 4.18 5.26
CA PRO A 63 -24.83 2.75 5.49
C PRO A 63 -26.24 2.21 5.30
N ARG A 64 -26.37 1.03 4.72
CA ARG A 64 -27.66 0.34 4.56
C ARG A 64 -27.85 -0.83 5.52
N THR A 65 -26.86 -1.10 6.35
CA THR A 65 -26.87 -2.20 7.29
C THR A 65 -26.51 -1.70 8.68
N SER A 66 -27.13 -2.27 9.68
CA SER A 66 -26.77 -2.11 11.10
C SER A 66 -26.97 -3.45 11.80
N ALA A 67 -26.70 -3.50 13.09
CA ALA A 67 -26.92 -4.69 13.89
C ALA A 67 -27.77 -4.36 15.13
N LEU A 68 -28.47 -5.35 15.66
CA LEU A 68 -29.11 -5.25 16.96
C LEU A 68 -28.03 -5.17 18.05
N ALA A 69 -28.20 -4.26 19.01
CA ALA A 69 -27.34 -4.18 20.18
C ALA A 69 -27.84 -5.05 21.35
N ALA A 70 -29.11 -5.42 21.33
CA ALA A 70 -29.73 -6.31 22.29
C ALA A 70 -30.75 -7.23 21.59
N SER A 71 -31.11 -8.33 22.23
CA SER A 71 -32.19 -9.19 21.73
C SER A 71 -33.53 -8.40 21.68
N ALA A 72 -34.30 -8.66 20.64
CA ALA A 72 -35.60 -8.03 20.44
C ALA A 72 -36.70 -9.10 20.52
N ASP A 73 -37.61 -9.00 21.51
CA ASP A 73 -38.72 -9.90 21.63
C ASP A 73 -39.76 -9.69 20.50
N ALA A 74 -40.56 -10.73 20.25
CA ALA A 74 -41.59 -10.68 19.22
C ALA A 74 -42.62 -9.55 19.42
N SER A 75 -42.87 -9.16 20.68
CA SER A 75 -43.83 -8.09 21.08
C SER A 75 -43.21 -6.70 21.10
N SER A 76 -41.88 -6.56 20.97
CA SER A 76 -41.21 -5.27 21.13
C SER A 76 -41.55 -4.32 19.98
N GLY A 77 -42.16 -3.19 20.26
CA GLY A 77 -42.40 -2.08 19.32
C GLY A 77 -41.18 -1.16 19.16
N ALA A 78 -40.14 -1.35 19.98
CA ALA A 78 -38.84 -0.65 19.87
C ALA A 78 -37.70 -1.66 19.89
N VAL A 79 -36.71 -1.43 19.06
CA VAL A 79 -35.56 -2.32 18.82
C VAL A 79 -34.29 -1.54 19.06
N THR A 80 -33.43 -2.02 19.93
CA THR A 80 -32.13 -1.40 20.22
C THR A 80 -31.14 -1.78 19.12
N VAL A 81 -30.54 -0.78 18.51
CA VAL A 81 -29.54 -0.95 17.44
C VAL A 81 -28.17 -0.50 17.93
N THR A 82 -27.13 -0.77 17.14
CA THR A 82 -25.77 -0.31 17.42
C THR A 82 -25.78 1.17 17.82
N SER A 83 -25.00 1.52 18.83
CA SER A 83 -24.98 2.88 19.38
C SER A 83 -24.70 3.94 18.28
N GLY A 84 -25.55 4.94 18.21
CA GLY A 84 -25.50 5.99 17.22
C GLY A 84 -26.21 5.69 15.90
N ASP A 85 -26.45 4.43 15.54
CA ASP A 85 -27.01 4.05 14.24
C ASP A 85 -28.48 4.42 14.08
N GLY A 86 -29.22 4.53 15.19
CA GLY A 86 -30.64 4.79 15.15
C GLY A 86 -31.03 6.07 14.41
N ASN A 87 -30.26 7.14 14.57
CA ASN A 87 -30.49 8.42 13.86
C ASN A 87 -29.61 8.61 12.62
N THR A 88 -28.45 7.90 12.54
CA THR A 88 -27.50 8.08 11.46
C THR A 88 -27.77 7.16 10.28
N VAL A 89 -28.21 5.93 10.55
CA VAL A 89 -28.48 4.90 9.53
C VAL A 89 -29.96 4.84 9.19
N PHE A 90 -30.86 4.89 10.20
CA PHE A 90 -32.28 4.72 10.02
C PHE A 90 -33.04 6.06 9.93
N ARG A 91 -34.16 6.05 9.24
CA ARG A 91 -35.12 7.15 9.19
C ARG A 91 -36.54 6.61 9.19
N VAL A 92 -37.48 7.44 9.61
CA VAL A 92 -38.91 7.11 9.58
C VAL A 92 -39.33 6.76 8.15
N GLY A 93 -40.10 5.69 8.01
CA GLY A 93 -40.53 5.15 6.72
C GLY A 93 -39.56 4.16 6.07
N ASN A 94 -38.39 3.89 6.67
CA ASN A 94 -37.54 2.82 6.16
C ASN A 94 -38.21 1.45 6.34
N VAL A 95 -38.13 0.64 5.30
CA VAL A 95 -38.47 -0.78 5.36
C VAL A 95 -37.16 -1.53 5.59
N VAL A 96 -37.09 -2.22 6.71
CA VAL A 96 -35.89 -2.94 7.19
C VAL A 96 -36.20 -4.42 7.25
N ARG A 97 -35.24 -5.24 6.85
CA ARG A 97 -35.32 -6.69 6.95
C ARG A 97 -34.31 -7.22 7.96
N ASN A 98 -34.77 -8.02 8.89
CA ASN A 98 -33.91 -8.77 9.77
C ASN A 98 -33.36 -9.98 9.02
N MET A 99 -32.03 -10.06 8.91
CA MET A 99 -31.36 -11.10 8.11
C MET A 99 -31.27 -12.45 8.84
N GLU A 100 -31.54 -12.48 10.17
CA GLU A 100 -31.54 -13.71 10.97
C GLU A 100 -32.84 -14.55 10.72
N ASN A 101 -34.00 -13.89 10.77
CA ASN A 101 -35.29 -14.57 10.71
C ASN A 101 -36.16 -14.15 9.51
N GLY A 102 -35.68 -13.21 8.69
CA GLY A 102 -36.40 -12.74 7.50
C GLY A 102 -37.59 -11.81 7.80
N GLU A 103 -37.81 -11.40 9.05
CA GLU A 103 -38.91 -10.51 9.42
C GLU A 103 -38.73 -9.09 8.87
N GLY A 104 -39.81 -8.49 8.41
CA GLY A 104 -39.83 -7.11 7.96
C GLY A 104 -40.24 -6.17 9.11
N TYR A 105 -39.57 -5.03 9.19
CA TYR A 105 -39.88 -3.93 10.09
C TYR A 105 -40.17 -2.66 9.28
N LEU A 106 -41.21 -1.92 9.67
CA LEU A 106 -41.40 -0.54 9.20
C LEU A 106 -40.96 0.40 10.31
N VAL A 107 -40.00 1.26 10.07
CA VAL A 107 -39.50 2.23 11.06
C VAL A 107 -40.49 3.38 11.18
N THR A 108 -41.03 3.57 12.38
CA THR A 108 -42.00 4.62 12.74
C THR A 108 -41.38 5.77 13.51
N GLY A 109 -40.23 5.53 14.16
CA GLY A 109 -39.48 6.53 14.92
C GLY A 109 -38.01 6.16 15.05
N THR A 110 -37.17 7.13 15.29
CA THR A 110 -35.75 6.95 15.49
C THR A 110 -35.23 7.69 16.70
N SER A 111 -34.30 7.08 17.41
CA SER A 111 -33.54 7.70 18.50
C SER A 111 -32.07 7.29 18.35
N ALA A 112 -31.14 7.84 19.13
CA ALA A 112 -29.70 7.59 18.93
C ALA A 112 -29.35 6.09 18.91
N ASN A 113 -29.94 5.30 19.80
CA ASN A 113 -29.59 3.89 20.03
C ASN A 113 -30.75 2.92 19.79
N ALA A 114 -31.91 3.39 19.36
CA ALA A 114 -33.06 2.53 19.12
C ALA A 114 -33.95 3.07 17.99
N ILE A 115 -34.68 2.17 17.38
CA ILE A 115 -35.71 2.46 16.39
C ILE A 115 -37.06 1.97 16.88
N ALA A 116 -38.09 2.79 16.76
CA ALA A 116 -39.46 2.35 16.89
C ALA A 116 -39.92 1.70 15.61
N VAL A 117 -40.52 0.52 15.68
CA VAL A 117 -40.87 -0.28 14.51
C VAL A 117 -42.26 -0.87 14.60
N THR A 118 -42.94 -0.93 13.46
CA THR A 118 -44.05 -1.84 13.26
C THR A 118 -43.50 -3.18 12.83
N ARG A 119 -43.71 -4.22 13.65
CA ARG A 119 -43.24 -5.59 13.38
C ARG A 119 -44.12 -6.28 12.34
N SER A 120 -43.65 -7.40 11.83
CA SER A 120 -44.37 -8.24 10.85
C SER A 120 -44.73 -7.50 9.56
N TRP A 121 -43.97 -6.50 9.15
CA TRP A 121 -44.21 -5.80 7.90
C TRP A 121 -43.91 -6.70 6.72
N GLY A 122 -44.92 -6.92 5.87
CA GLY A 122 -44.81 -7.87 4.75
C GLY A 122 -45.27 -9.28 5.07
N GLY A 123 -45.91 -9.51 6.24
CA GLY A 123 -46.61 -10.75 6.57
C GLY A 123 -45.80 -11.85 7.23
N ALA A 124 -44.47 -11.68 7.38
CA ALA A 124 -43.67 -12.61 8.19
C ALA A 124 -43.99 -12.43 9.69
N ALA A 125 -44.22 -13.53 10.40
CA ALA A 125 -44.55 -13.47 11.82
C ALA A 125 -43.41 -12.82 12.65
N ALA A 126 -43.78 -12.05 13.68
CA ALA A 126 -42.81 -11.50 14.61
C ALA A 126 -42.15 -12.63 15.42
N VAL A 127 -40.84 -12.67 15.41
CA VAL A 127 -40.01 -13.67 16.10
C VAL A 127 -38.98 -12.97 16.94
N THR A 128 -38.61 -13.56 18.06
CA THR A 128 -37.49 -13.06 18.88
C THR A 128 -36.21 -13.13 18.07
N SER A 129 -35.45 -12.03 18.06
CA SER A 129 -34.18 -11.92 17.37
C SER A 129 -33.04 -11.85 18.39
N SER A 130 -31.90 -12.45 18.03
CA SER A 130 -30.72 -12.41 18.88
C SER A 130 -30.05 -11.03 18.89
N ALA A 131 -29.30 -10.72 19.93
CA ALA A 131 -28.34 -9.63 19.91
C ALA A 131 -27.35 -9.89 18.76
N THR A 132 -26.91 -8.84 18.06
CA THR A 132 -26.05 -8.88 16.88
C THR A 132 -26.71 -9.29 15.55
N ALA A 133 -28.01 -9.63 15.53
CA ALA A 133 -28.73 -9.87 14.27
C ALA A 133 -28.59 -8.69 13.32
N LYS A 134 -28.26 -8.97 12.06
CA LYS A 134 -28.05 -7.92 11.03
C LYS A 134 -29.38 -7.42 10.50
N LEU A 135 -29.48 -6.10 10.43
CA LEU A 135 -30.62 -5.38 9.86
C LEU A 135 -30.20 -4.76 8.52
N LEU A 136 -30.97 -5.04 7.45
CA LEU A 136 -30.76 -4.50 6.13
C LEU A 136 -31.91 -3.52 5.77
N ILE A 137 -31.58 -2.28 5.41
CA ILE A 137 -32.54 -1.32 4.86
C ILE A 137 -32.79 -1.68 3.40
N VAL A 138 -33.97 -2.19 3.11
CA VAL A 138 -34.39 -2.59 1.75
C VAL A 138 -34.82 -1.38 0.93
N GLY A 139 -35.52 -0.45 1.60
CA GLY A 139 -36.04 0.74 0.92
C GLY A 139 -36.78 1.67 1.87
N ASN A 140 -37.60 2.51 1.32
CA ASN A 140 -38.47 3.43 2.04
C ASN A 140 -39.91 3.31 1.52
N ALA A 141 -40.89 3.30 2.42
CA ALA A 141 -42.31 3.32 2.10
C ALA A 141 -42.93 4.56 2.75
N ALA A 142 -43.49 5.43 1.89
CA ALA A 142 -44.22 6.60 2.34
C ALA A 142 -45.73 6.41 2.06
N ALA A 143 -46.57 6.98 2.93
CA ALA A 143 -48.01 7.00 2.71
C ALA A 143 -48.36 7.88 1.50
N GLN A 144 -49.48 7.58 0.85
CA GLN A 144 -49.97 8.44 -0.22
C GLN A 144 -50.28 9.84 0.33
N GLY A 145 -49.78 10.87 -0.35
CA GLY A 145 -49.95 12.26 0.10
C GLY A 145 -49.04 12.71 1.23
N ALA A 146 -48.08 11.85 1.69
CA ALA A 146 -47.10 12.22 2.70
C ALA A 146 -46.13 13.28 2.16
N SER A 147 -45.72 14.20 3.03
CA SER A 147 -44.62 15.13 2.75
C SER A 147 -43.29 14.40 2.61
N SER A 148 -42.30 15.05 1.98
CA SER A 148 -40.95 14.51 1.88
C SER A 148 -40.38 14.17 3.23
N GLY A 149 -39.76 12.98 3.34
CA GLY A 149 -39.11 12.51 4.56
C GLY A 149 -37.81 13.26 4.87
N THR A 150 -37.20 12.97 6.01
CA THR A 150 -35.94 13.55 6.44
C THR A 150 -34.79 13.14 5.52
N SER A 151 -33.98 14.11 5.10
CA SER A 151 -32.76 13.87 4.31
C SER A 151 -31.65 13.32 5.19
N GLN A 152 -30.88 12.37 4.67
CA GLN A 152 -29.64 11.87 5.26
C GLN A 152 -28.49 12.15 4.34
N ILE A 153 -27.45 12.76 4.86
CA ILE A 153 -26.25 13.13 4.10
C ILE A 153 -25.03 12.78 4.95
N THR A 154 -24.09 12.03 4.38
CA THR A 154 -22.79 11.79 5.00
C THR A 154 -21.90 13.02 4.81
N GLN A 155 -21.16 13.37 5.85
CA GLN A 155 -20.14 14.41 5.75
C GLN A 155 -18.90 13.88 5.05
N ARG A 156 -18.14 14.80 4.46
CA ARG A 156 -16.83 14.48 3.88
C ARG A 156 -15.80 14.41 5.00
N ALA A 157 -15.02 13.34 5.05
CA ALA A 157 -13.86 13.21 5.90
C ALA A 157 -12.63 13.81 5.20
N ARG A 158 -11.85 14.59 5.92
CA ARG A 158 -10.57 15.13 5.44
C ARG A 158 -9.46 14.19 5.86
N GLN A 159 -8.68 13.71 4.89
CA GLN A 159 -7.44 12.99 5.09
C GLN A 159 -6.27 13.83 4.62
N PHE A 160 -5.09 13.59 5.17
CA PHE A 160 -3.90 14.34 4.81
C PHE A 160 -2.62 13.51 4.97
N ASN A 161 -1.58 13.93 4.27
CA ASN A 161 -0.22 13.41 4.38
C ASN A 161 0.78 14.57 4.21
N TYR A 162 2.00 14.40 4.71
CA TYR A 162 3.07 15.38 4.55
C TYR A 162 3.95 15.05 3.35
N ILE A 163 4.58 16.08 2.78
CA ILE A 163 5.61 15.90 1.76
C ILE A 163 6.94 15.60 2.45
N GLN A 164 7.61 14.56 1.97
CA GLN A 164 8.95 14.16 2.39
C GLN A 164 9.97 14.64 1.37
N ASP A 165 11.04 15.28 1.83
CA ASP A 165 12.21 15.62 1.02
C ASP A 165 13.23 14.50 1.10
N GLN A 166 13.26 13.67 0.07
CA GLN A 166 14.22 12.57 -0.04
C GLN A 166 15.46 13.04 -0.78
N ARG A 167 16.63 12.88 -0.15
CA ARG A 167 17.93 13.30 -0.69
C ARG A 167 18.94 12.19 -0.59
N ASN A 168 19.69 11.97 -1.67
CA ASN A 168 20.80 11.02 -1.73
C ASN A 168 22.04 11.75 -2.28
N PRO A 169 22.91 12.28 -1.41
CA PRO A 169 24.11 12.99 -1.81
C PRO A 169 25.24 12.03 -2.24
N MET A 170 26.10 12.52 -3.12
CA MET A 170 27.30 11.87 -3.61
C MET A 170 28.47 12.86 -3.51
N TRP A 171 29.59 12.42 -2.96
CA TRP A 171 30.78 13.24 -2.73
C TRP A 171 31.95 12.66 -3.51
N PHE A 172 32.55 13.47 -4.37
CA PHE A 172 33.73 13.09 -5.14
C PHE A 172 34.85 14.07 -4.83
N SER A 173 36.05 13.59 -4.50
CA SER A 173 37.19 14.48 -4.35
C SER A 173 37.67 15.00 -5.72
N ASP A 174 38.27 16.18 -5.74
CA ASP A 174 38.82 16.72 -6.99
C ASP A 174 39.92 15.81 -7.56
N VAL A 175 40.65 15.11 -6.68
CA VAL A 175 41.67 14.14 -7.08
C VAL A 175 41.03 12.95 -7.79
N GLU A 176 39.94 12.39 -7.26
CA GLU A 176 39.21 11.27 -7.87
C GLU A 176 38.65 11.63 -9.24
N THR A 177 38.17 12.86 -9.42
CA THR A 177 37.65 13.34 -10.69
C THR A 177 38.75 13.56 -11.76
N ALA A 178 40.01 13.76 -11.31
CA ALA A 178 41.17 14.00 -12.17
C ALA A 178 41.91 12.71 -12.58
N ILE A 179 41.73 11.61 -11.82
CA ILE A 179 42.39 10.34 -12.14
C ILE A 179 41.66 9.64 -13.30
N GLU A 180 42.45 9.15 -14.26
CA GLU A 180 41.91 8.28 -15.30
C GLU A 180 41.77 6.85 -14.78
N LEU A 181 40.53 6.36 -14.75
CA LEU A 181 40.18 5.01 -14.33
C LEU A 181 40.03 4.07 -15.53
N TYR A 182 40.38 2.81 -15.36
CA TYR A 182 40.36 1.80 -16.42
C TYR A 182 38.94 1.57 -16.99
N ASN A 183 37.92 1.69 -16.12
CA ASN A 183 36.52 1.42 -16.43
C ASN A 183 35.69 2.69 -16.74
N GLY A 184 36.34 3.81 -17.06
CA GLY A 184 35.66 5.08 -17.32
C GLY A 184 35.60 5.98 -16.09
N ARG A 185 34.76 7.02 -16.14
CA ARG A 185 34.66 8.01 -15.07
C ARG A 185 33.72 7.52 -13.96
N GLU A 186 34.28 7.26 -12.78
CA GLU A 186 33.51 6.82 -11.58
C GLU A 186 32.32 7.72 -11.22
N PRO A 187 32.39 9.08 -11.28
CA PRO A 187 31.27 9.94 -10.98
C PRO A 187 30.03 9.68 -11.85
N MET A 188 30.24 9.19 -13.08
CA MET A 188 29.15 8.93 -14.01
C MET A 188 28.44 7.61 -13.67
N ALA A 189 29.19 6.57 -13.32
CA ALA A 189 28.66 5.28 -12.89
C ALA A 189 27.94 5.41 -11.55
N GLU A 190 28.53 6.13 -10.60
CA GLU A 190 27.98 6.31 -9.27
C GLU A 190 26.65 7.10 -9.27
N ARG A 191 26.49 8.08 -10.15
CA ARG A 191 25.20 8.78 -10.33
C ARG A 191 24.07 7.84 -10.73
N VAL A 192 24.35 6.85 -11.57
CA VAL A 192 23.36 5.87 -12.00
C VAL A 192 22.99 4.94 -10.83
N ILE A 193 23.99 4.46 -10.09
CA ILE A 193 23.79 3.60 -8.91
C ILE A 193 22.96 4.35 -7.85
N LYS A 194 23.36 5.58 -7.53
CA LYS A 194 22.64 6.41 -6.55
C LYS A 194 21.22 6.78 -6.98
N ARG A 195 20.96 6.82 -8.28
CA ARG A 195 19.59 6.99 -8.79
C ARG A 195 18.72 5.78 -8.42
N VAL A 196 19.21 4.57 -8.60
CA VAL A 196 18.50 3.35 -8.25
C VAL A 196 18.28 3.28 -6.75
N GLU A 197 19.30 3.58 -5.94
CA GLU A 197 19.17 3.64 -4.47
C GLU A 197 18.14 4.69 -4.02
N HIS A 198 18.12 5.85 -4.68
CA HIS A 198 17.15 6.91 -4.39
C HIS A 198 15.72 6.45 -4.67
N ASP A 199 15.50 5.81 -5.81
CA ASP A 199 14.20 5.30 -6.21
C ASP A 199 13.73 4.17 -5.29
N ARG A 200 14.63 3.28 -4.82
CA ARG A 200 14.35 2.26 -3.80
C ARG A 200 13.96 2.89 -2.45
N SER A 201 14.66 3.93 -2.04
CA SER A 201 14.34 4.64 -0.80
C SER A 201 12.95 5.27 -0.84
N ILE A 202 12.55 5.84 -1.98
CA ILE A 202 11.19 6.37 -2.17
C ILE A 202 10.17 5.23 -2.10
N GLU A 203 10.43 4.10 -2.78
CA GLU A 203 9.51 2.96 -2.75
C GLU A 203 9.33 2.39 -1.34
N ASN A 204 10.42 2.27 -0.57
CA ASN A 204 10.34 1.85 0.82
C ASN A 204 9.53 2.83 1.67
N ALA A 205 9.68 4.13 1.47
CA ALA A 205 8.87 5.13 2.17
C ALA A 205 7.38 5.06 1.80
N LEU A 206 7.03 4.71 0.56
CA LEU A 206 5.64 4.52 0.14
C LEU A 206 4.97 3.32 0.84
N PHE A 207 5.70 2.27 1.19
CA PHE A 207 5.16 1.12 1.93
C PHE A 207 5.24 1.30 3.45
N TRP A 208 6.40 1.71 3.98
CA TRP A 208 6.76 1.65 5.39
C TRP A 208 6.85 3.01 6.07
N GLY A 209 6.67 4.11 5.34
CA GLY A 209 6.81 5.45 5.86
C GLY A 209 5.89 5.73 7.04
N ALA A 210 6.40 6.49 8.02
CA ALA A 210 5.62 7.01 9.14
C ALA A 210 5.36 8.50 8.94
N ARG A 211 4.11 8.90 9.09
CA ARG A 211 3.69 10.29 8.93
C ARG A 211 4.03 11.10 10.17
N ASP A 212 4.95 12.05 10.02
CA ASP A 212 5.30 12.97 11.11
C ASP A 212 5.70 14.34 10.56
N PHE A 213 5.60 15.35 11.41
CA PHE A 213 5.98 16.71 11.09
C PHE A 213 6.64 17.40 12.28
N ASN A 214 7.92 17.70 12.14
CA ASN A 214 8.68 18.45 13.14
C ASN A 214 8.88 19.92 12.70
N ALA A 215 8.07 20.80 13.23
CA ALA A 215 8.15 22.24 12.95
C ALA A 215 9.42 22.90 13.56
N ALA A 216 10.02 22.30 14.57
CA ALA A 216 11.19 22.81 15.30
C ALA A 216 12.52 22.23 14.79
N ALA A 217 12.51 21.45 13.71
CA ALA A 217 13.74 20.92 13.14
C ALA A 217 14.65 22.04 12.61
N VAL A 218 15.96 21.85 12.72
CA VAL A 218 16.97 22.82 12.24
C VAL A 218 17.66 22.21 11.02
N PRO A 219 17.79 22.94 9.92
CA PRO A 219 17.63 24.38 9.71
C PRO A 219 16.19 24.86 9.40
N GLY A 220 15.22 23.98 9.33
CA GLY A 220 13.82 24.31 9.03
C GLY A 220 12.89 23.14 9.26
N PRO A 221 11.56 23.32 9.11
CA PRO A 221 10.57 22.27 9.32
C PRO A 221 10.88 21.01 8.49
N MET A 222 10.66 19.84 9.08
CA MET A 222 10.89 18.54 8.45
C MET A 222 9.61 17.71 8.49
N GLY A 223 9.15 17.27 7.33
CA GLY A 223 8.01 16.36 7.19
C GLY A 223 8.45 14.99 6.68
N SER A 224 7.82 13.93 7.18
CA SER A 224 7.90 12.59 6.62
C SER A 224 6.55 12.12 6.10
N ALA A 225 6.55 11.43 4.99
CA ALA A 225 5.34 10.91 4.37
C ALA A 225 4.92 9.60 5.04
N GLY A 226 3.64 9.48 5.40
CA GLY A 226 3.05 8.21 5.80
C GLY A 226 2.94 7.27 4.59
N GLY A 227 3.28 6.00 4.80
CA GLY A 227 3.17 4.93 3.83
C GLY A 227 1.90 4.10 4.00
N LEU A 228 1.78 3.05 3.18
CA LEU A 228 0.64 2.12 3.21
C LEU A 228 0.43 1.50 4.61
N LEU A 229 1.52 1.15 5.30
CA LEU A 229 1.45 0.51 6.63
C LEU A 229 0.75 1.38 7.68
N GLU A 230 0.88 2.69 7.58
CA GLU A 230 0.27 3.64 8.51
C GLU A 230 -1.20 3.90 8.19
N PHE A 231 -1.53 4.07 6.91
CA PHE A 231 -2.90 4.42 6.53
C PHE A 231 -3.87 3.25 6.63
N VAL A 232 -3.42 2.02 6.35
CA VAL A 232 -4.29 0.84 6.37
C VAL A 232 -4.39 0.29 7.77
N SER A 233 -5.52 0.50 8.41
CA SER A 233 -5.81 0.07 9.78
C SER A 233 -6.94 -0.95 9.88
N THR A 234 -8.02 -0.81 9.10
CA THR A 234 -9.23 -1.65 9.19
C THR A 234 -8.97 -3.09 8.77
N TYR A 235 -8.33 -3.30 7.62
CA TYR A 235 -8.01 -4.63 7.10
C TYR A 235 -6.53 -4.96 7.27
N LYS A 236 -6.07 -4.90 8.51
CA LYS A 236 -4.73 -5.30 8.93
C LYS A 236 -4.81 -6.53 9.81
N GLN A 237 -4.42 -7.69 9.27
CA GLN A 237 -4.59 -8.99 9.91
C GLN A 237 -3.23 -9.67 10.12
N ASN A 238 -3.09 -10.38 11.25
CA ASN A 238 -1.93 -11.21 11.53
C ASN A 238 -2.26 -12.67 11.23
N ALA A 239 -1.47 -13.31 10.36
CA ALA A 239 -1.59 -14.74 10.03
C ALA A 239 -1.01 -15.68 11.09
N ALA A 240 -0.47 -15.14 12.19
CA ALA A 240 0.07 -15.90 13.31
C ALA A 240 1.08 -17.02 12.94
N GLY A 241 1.81 -16.83 11.86
CA GLY A 241 2.90 -17.72 11.42
C GLY A 241 2.53 -18.63 10.25
N SER A 242 1.31 -19.10 10.13
CA SER A 242 0.89 -19.99 9.04
C SER A 242 -0.32 -19.40 8.32
N LEU A 243 -0.35 -19.53 7.01
CA LEU A 243 -1.47 -19.05 6.19
C LEU A 243 -2.22 -20.22 5.58
N GLN A 244 -3.54 -20.26 5.80
CA GLN A 244 -4.46 -21.18 5.17
C GLN A 244 -5.20 -20.55 3.99
N PRO A 245 -5.65 -21.33 3.00
CA PRO A 245 -6.46 -20.81 1.89
C PRO A 245 -7.74 -20.08 2.35
N SER A 246 -8.42 -20.63 3.37
CA SER A 246 -9.63 -20.02 3.93
C SER A 246 -9.38 -18.66 4.61
N GLU A 247 -8.22 -18.50 5.24
CA GLU A 247 -7.83 -17.20 5.85
C GLU A 247 -7.53 -16.16 4.78
N MET A 248 -6.89 -16.57 3.69
CA MET A 248 -6.64 -15.68 2.55
C MET A 248 -7.95 -15.24 1.89
N ASP A 249 -8.89 -16.18 1.69
CA ASP A 249 -10.21 -15.86 1.14
C ASP A 249 -10.97 -14.89 2.07
N THR A 250 -10.97 -15.13 3.37
CA THR A 250 -11.59 -14.26 4.38
C THR A 250 -10.94 -12.87 4.40
N PHE A 251 -9.61 -12.80 4.31
CA PHE A 251 -8.90 -11.53 4.24
C PHE A 251 -9.28 -10.73 2.98
N LEU A 252 -9.42 -11.39 1.85
CA LEU A 252 -9.76 -10.74 0.59
C LEU A 252 -11.22 -10.22 0.57
N GLU A 253 -12.16 -10.89 1.23
CA GLU A 253 -13.58 -10.48 1.27
C GLU A 253 -13.77 -9.04 1.72
N GLY A 254 -13.03 -8.59 2.74
CA GLY A 254 -13.14 -7.25 3.28
C GLY A 254 -12.78 -6.16 2.26
N PRO A 255 -11.54 -6.07 1.82
CA PRO A 255 -11.10 -5.05 0.87
C PRO A 255 -11.81 -5.11 -0.49
N PHE A 256 -12.25 -6.30 -0.94
CA PHE A 256 -12.98 -6.44 -2.21
C PHE A 256 -14.40 -5.87 -2.17
N GLY A 257 -14.97 -5.70 -0.98
CA GLY A 257 -16.25 -5.00 -0.81
C GLY A 257 -16.18 -3.50 -1.13
N TYR A 258 -14.98 -2.94 -1.25
CA TYR A 258 -14.74 -1.51 -1.42
C TYR A 258 -13.78 -1.21 -2.58
N GLY A 259 -13.88 0.02 -3.10
CA GLY A 259 -12.95 0.54 -4.11
C GLY A 259 -13.14 -0.02 -5.51
N THR A 260 -12.03 -0.10 -6.25
CA THR A 260 -12.01 -0.53 -7.65
C THR A 260 -11.65 -2.02 -7.79
N LYS A 261 -11.82 -2.56 -9.00
CA LYS A 261 -11.41 -3.93 -9.33
C LYS A 261 -9.91 -4.05 -9.60
N ASP A 262 -9.24 -2.93 -9.84
CA ASP A 262 -7.83 -2.89 -10.22
C ASP A 262 -6.95 -2.95 -8.96
N LYS A 263 -6.92 -4.13 -8.35
CA LYS A 263 -6.10 -4.39 -7.17
C LYS A 263 -4.85 -5.19 -7.52
N ALA A 264 -3.79 -4.99 -6.75
CA ALA A 264 -2.53 -5.71 -6.89
C ALA A 264 -2.02 -6.17 -5.53
N ILE A 265 -1.32 -7.29 -5.51
CA ILE A 265 -0.65 -7.82 -4.33
C ILE A 265 0.84 -7.52 -4.45
N PHE A 266 1.40 -6.94 -3.39
CA PHE A 266 2.85 -6.78 -3.21
C PHE A 266 3.27 -7.61 -2.01
N CYS A 267 4.23 -8.51 -2.18
CA CYS A 267 4.63 -9.42 -1.13
C CYS A 267 6.14 -9.67 -1.11
N ALA A 268 6.63 -10.10 0.06
CA ALA A 268 7.99 -10.58 0.20
C ALA A 268 8.19 -11.94 -0.52
N PRO A 269 9.42 -12.33 -0.87
CA PRO A 269 9.73 -13.59 -1.54
C PRO A 269 9.24 -14.82 -0.78
N ARG A 270 9.35 -14.79 0.55
CA ARG A 270 8.85 -15.86 1.43
C ARG A 270 7.35 -16.04 1.30
N VAL A 271 6.62 -14.94 1.34
CA VAL A 271 5.15 -14.94 1.16
C VAL A 271 4.78 -15.39 -0.25
N GLY A 272 5.52 -14.98 -1.27
CA GLY A 272 5.35 -15.45 -2.64
C GLY A 272 5.50 -16.98 -2.75
N THR A 273 6.45 -17.57 -2.01
CA THR A 273 6.59 -19.02 -1.94
C THR A 273 5.39 -19.68 -1.27
N VAL A 274 4.89 -19.12 -0.16
CA VAL A 274 3.69 -19.61 0.54
C VAL A 274 2.46 -19.54 -0.37
N LEU A 275 2.26 -18.42 -1.08
CA LEU A 275 1.18 -18.29 -2.06
C LEU A 275 1.30 -19.32 -3.19
N SER A 276 2.51 -19.59 -3.68
CA SER A 276 2.76 -20.61 -4.71
C SER A 276 2.42 -22.02 -4.22
N GLN A 277 2.72 -22.35 -2.96
CA GLN A 277 2.35 -23.62 -2.34
C GLN A 277 0.83 -23.75 -2.21
N MET A 278 0.16 -22.70 -1.73
CA MET A 278 -1.29 -22.60 -1.61
C MET A 278 -2.01 -22.82 -2.94
N LEU A 279 -1.43 -22.29 -4.01
CA LEU A 279 -2.02 -22.25 -5.34
C LEU A 279 -1.65 -23.45 -6.20
N ARG A 280 -0.76 -24.33 -5.73
CA ARG A 280 -0.27 -25.47 -6.51
C ARG A 280 -1.41 -26.33 -7.07
N ASP A 281 -2.52 -26.44 -6.34
CA ASP A 281 -3.72 -27.17 -6.76
C ASP A 281 -4.77 -26.29 -7.46
N LYS A 282 -4.67 -24.97 -7.34
CA LYS A 282 -5.63 -23.98 -7.86
C LYS A 282 -5.01 -22.98 -8.85
N TRP A 283 -3.70 -23.04 -9.05
CA TRP A 283 -3.01 -22.14 -9.95
C TRP A 283 -3.19 -22.59 -11.40
N ASN A 284 -3.91 -21.77 -12.14
CA ASN A 284 -3.81 -21.76 -13.58
C ASN A 284 -2.77 -20.69 -13.95
N PRO A 285 -1.55 -21.05 -14.38
CA PRO A 285 -0.60 -20.08 -14.89
C PRO A 285 -1.15 -19.54 -16.21
N THR A 286 -1.95 -18.51 -16.13
CA THR A 286 -2.33 -17.77 -17.31
C THR A 286 -1.09 -17.01 -17.73
N THR A 287 -0.32 -17.58 -18.64
CA THR A 287 0.70 -16.87 -19.42
C THR A 287 -0.05 -15.84 -20.26
N THR A 288 -0.38 -14.72 -19.65
CA THR A 288 -0.83 -13.57 -20.39
C THR A 288 0.42 -12.99 -21.04
N ASP A 289 0.52 -13.10 -22.36
CA ASP A 289 1.54 -12.43 -23.18
C ASP A 289 1.49 -10.89 -23.05
N GLU A 290 0.49 -10.38 -22.38
CA GLU A 290 0.34 -8.99 -22.03
C GLU A 290 1.21 -8.64 -20.83
N ARG A 291 2.33 -8.00 -21.11
CA ARG A 291 3.14 -7.32 -20.09
C ARG A 291 2.35 -6.15 -19.50
N LYS A 292 1.55 -6.41 -18.48
CA LYS A 292 0.99 -5.31 -17.68
C LYS A 292 2.17 -4.58 -17.04
N PHE A 293 2.30 -3.29 -17.38
CA PHE A 293 3.34 -2.40 -16.85
C PHE A 293 4.80 -2.80 -17.16
N GLY A 294 5.04 -3.59 -18.21
CA GLY A 294 6.40 -3.99 -18.59
C GLY A 294 7.05 -5.03 -17.69
N ALA A 295 6.34 -5.58 -16.71
CA ALA A 295 6.79 -6.68 -15.85
C ALA A 295 6.06 -7.97 -16.22
N LYS A 296 6.76 -9.11 -16.10
CA LYS A 296 6.11 -10.42 -16.15
C LYS A 296 5.37 -10.61 -14.84
N VAL A 297 4.07 -10.75 -14.90
CA VAL A 297 3.20 -10.80 -13.72
C VAL A 297 2.56 -12.16 -13.63
N ASP A 298 2.80 -12.84 -12.53
CA ASP A 298 2.02 -14.01 -12.15
C ASP A 298 0.74 -13.50 -11.47
N ALA A 299 -0.41 -14.04 -11.85
CA ALA A 299 -1.70 -13.60 -11.35
C ALA A 299 -2.31 -14.63 -10.40
N TYR A 300 -2.84 -14.17 -9.28
CA TYR A 300 -3.68 -14.95 -8.39
C TYR A 300 -5.14 -14.83 -8.84
N ILE A 301 -5.78 -15.97 -9.15
CA ILE A 301 -7.20 -16.02 -9.50
C ILE A 301 -7.98 -16.31 -8.23
N THR A 302 -8.77 -15.34 -7.76
CA THR A 302 -9.65 -15.56 -6.61
C THR A 302 -10.83 -16.44 -7.02
N GLY A 303 -11.02 -17.57 -6.33
CA GLY A 303 -12.15 -18.47 -6.59
C GLY A 303 -13.50 -17.80 -6.39
N THR A 304 -13.61 -16.90 -5.41
CA THR A 304 -14.87 -16.25 -5.00
C THR A 304 -15.27 -15.08 -5.92
N TYR A 305 -14.31 -14.31 -6.43
CA TYR A 305 -14.60 -13.10 -7.22
C TYR A 305 -14.23 -13.24 -8.71
N GLY A 306 -13.53 -14.31 -9.09
CA GLY A 306 -13.10 -14.55 -10.47
C GLY A 306 -12.16 -13.49 -11.03
N TRP A 307 -11.48 -12.72 -10.17
CA TRP A 307 -10.59 -11.64 -10.56
C TRP A 307 -9.14 -12.08 -10.57
N ASN A 308 -8.42 -11.63 -11.58
CA ASN A 308 -6.98 -11.84 -11.68
C ASN A 308 -6.27 -10.75 -10.87
N LEU A 309 -5.64 -11.13 -9.77
CA LEU A 309 -4.80 -10.24 -8.96
C LEU A 309 -3.35 -10.40 -9.39
N PRO A 310 -2.74 -9.37 -9.96
CA PRO A 310 -1.31 -9.39 -10.21
C PRO A 310 -0.54 -9.44 -8.89
N VAL A 311 0.44 -10.35 -8.82
CA VAL A 311 1.31 -10.52 -7.65
C VAL A 311 2.70 -10.02 -8.00
N PHE A 312 3.19 -9.05 -7.26
CA PHE A 312 4.52 -8.48 -7.39
C PHE A 312 5.37 -8.91 -6.20
N VAL A 313 6.41 -9.70 -6.47
CA VAL A 313 7.33 -10.15 -5.42
C VAL A 313 8.46 -9.14 -5.28
N LYS A 314 8.59 -8.54 -4.10
CA LYS A 314 9.59 -7.56 -3.73
C LYS A 314 10.83 -8.25 -3.17
N ARG A 315 11.86 -8.42 -3.99
CA ARG A 315 13.08 -9.15 -3.62
C ARG A 315 13.86 -8.47 -2.50
N GLU A 316 13.82 -7.15 -2.46
CA GLU A 316 14.48 -6.34 -1.45
C GLU A 316 13.99 -6.67 -0.02
N TRP A 317 12.71 -7.06 0.12
CA TRP A 317 12.16 -7.39 1.44
C TRP A 317 12.72 -8.69 2.03
N ALA A 318 13.42 -9.50 1.25
CA ALA A 318 14.12 -10.68 1.76
C ALA A 318 15.29 -10.28 2.67
N ASP A 319 16.01 -9.22 2.33
CA ASP A 319 17.19 -8.76 3.09
C ASP A 319 16.80 -8.06 4.40
N LEU A 320 15.55 -7.59 4.51
CA LEU A 320 15.03 -6.95 5.71
C LEU A 320 14.70 -7.95 6.83
N ASP A 321 14.75 -9.25 6.56
CA ASP A 321 14.40 -10.31 7.51
C ASP A 321 15.49 -10.57 8.59
N ASN A 322 16.68 -9.99 8.43
CA ASN A 322 17.84 -10.26 9.30
C ASN A 322 17.84 -9.53 10.66
N THR A 323 16.85 -8.67 10.92
CA THR A 323 16.87 -7.79 12.11
C THR A 323 15.85 -8.16 13.19
N GLY A 324 15.17 -9.30 13.08
CA GLY A 324 14.14 -9.73 14.04
C GLY A 324 12.80 -9.02 13.90
N VAL A 325 12.69 -8.07 12.99
CA VAL A 325 11.42 -7.43 12.57
C VAL A 325 11.06 -8.04 11.22
N ASN A 326 10.17 -9.00 11.21
CA ASN A 326 9.85 -9.85 10.06
C ASN A 326 9.18 -9.10 8.90
N PHE A 327 9.85 -8.15 8.27
CA PHE A 327 9.35 -7.45 7.06
C PHE A 327 9.14 -8.43 5.90
N GLY A 328 9.91 -9.52 5.85
CA GLY A 328 9.76 -10.61 4.88
C GLY A 328 8.47 -11.41 5.00
N THR A 329 7.60 -11.09 5.97
CA THR A 329 6.33 -11.79 6.23
C THR A 329 5.09 -11.01 5.83
N TYR A 330 5.26 -9.86 5.17
CA TYR A 330 4.17 -8.95 4.81
C TYR A 330 3.64 -9.18 3.39
N LEU A 331 2.34 -8.99 3.27
CA LEU A 331 1.58 -8.91 2.03
C LEU A 331 0.72 -7.66 2.06
N PHE A 332 0.83 -6.83 1.04
CA PHE A 332 0.01 -5.65 0.84
C PHE A 332 -0.93 -5.88 -0.34
N LEU A 333 -2.22 -5.73 -0.11
CA LEU A 333 -3.24 -5.64 -1.15
C LEU A 333 -3.53 -4.18 -1.39
N VAL A 334 -3.24 -3.68 -2.57
CA VAL A 334 -3.34 -2.27 -2.93
C VAL A 334 -4.35 -2.07 -4.05
N ASP A 335 -5.28 -1.16 -3.87
CA ASP A 335 -6.20 -0.69 -4.91
C ASP A 335 -5.51 0.40 -5.74
N LEU A 336 -5.13 0.05 -6.96
CA LEU A 336 -4.38 0.95 -7.85
C LEU A 336 -5.20 2.15 -8.32
N GLY A 337 -6.53 2.08 -8.28
CA GLY A 337 -7.40 3.20 -8.62
C GLY A 337 -7.46 4.29 -7.55
N ASN A 338 -7.20 3.91 -6.29
CA ASN A 338 -7.33 4.77 -5.11
C ASN A 338 -5.99 5.18 -4.49
N VAL A 339 -4.87 4.89 -5.15
CA VAL A 339 -3.54 5.26 -4.70
C VAL A 339 -2.85 6.13 -5.74
N ARG A 340 -2.16 7.18 -5.31
CA ARG A 340 -1.42 8.09 -6.18
C ARG A 340 -0.19 8.65 -5.49
N MET A 341 0.87 8.85 -6.26
CA MET A 341 2.03 9.60 -5.81
C MET A 341 1.80 11.10 -6.06
N ARG A 342 2.02 11.90 -5.04
CA ARG A 342 2.04 13.36 -5.13
C ARG A 342 3.47 13.84 -5.13
N VAL A 343 3.78 14.75 -6.02
CA VAL A 343 5.11 15.35 -6.13
C VAL A 343 4.95 16.86 -6.01
N LEU A 344 5.79 17.51 -5.23
CA LEU A 344 5.75 18.97 -5.15
C LEU A 344 6.10 19.55 -6.52
N ARG A 345 5.32 20.54 -6.95
CA ARG A 345 5.53 21.18 -8.25
C ARG A 345 6.99 21.62 -8.43
N ASP A 346 7.59 21.30 -9.58
CA ASP A 346 8.98 21.59 -9.96
C ASP A 346 10.04 20.82 -9.14
N PHE A 347 9.64 19.91 -8.24
CA PHE A 347 10.52 19.10 -7.39
C PHE A 347 10.38 17.60 -7.62
N ASP A 348 10.06 17.21 -8.85
CA ASP A 348 10.18 15.80 -9.25
C ASP A 348 11.66 15.39 -9.25
N THR A 349 11.90 14.09 -9.35
CA THR A 349 13.24 13.54 -9.24
C THR A 349 14.23 14.23 -10.16
N ARG A 350 15.16 14.94 -9.55
CA ARG A 350 16.16 15.74 -10.25
C ARG A 350 17.55 15.51 -9.68
N LEU A 351 18.55 15.58 -10.54
CA LEU A 351 19.94 15.59 -10.17
C LEU A 351 20.41 17.05 -9.99
N ARG A 352 20.76 17.43 -8.77
CA ARG A 352 21.44 18.67 -8.47
C ARG A 352 22.94 18.43 -8.54
N ARG A 353 23.63 19.17 -9.36
CA ARG A 353 25.07 19.02 -9.59
C ARG A 353 25.85 20.17 -9.00
N SER A 354 27.06 19.86 -8.53
CA SER A 354 28.03 20.86 -8.05
C SER A 354 27.45 21.80 -7.00
N ILE A 355 26.85 21.19 -5.96
CA ILE A 355 26.18 21.91 -4.85
C ILE A 355 27.10 22.13 -3.64
N GLN A 356 28.40 21.86 -3.80
CA GLN A 356 29.39 22.02 -2.73
C GLN A 356 29.52 23.47 -2.25
N GLU A 357 29.93 23.62 -1.02
CA GLU A 357 30.31 24.94 -0.50
C GLU A 357 31.56 25.49 -1.21
N PRO A 358 31.70 26.79 -1.39
CA PRO A 358 32.82 27.41 -2.12
C PRO A 358 34.21 27.08 -1.56
N SER A 359 34.27 26.68 -0.27
CA SER A 359 35.52 26.30 0.42
C SER A 359 35.86 24.81 0.30
N SER A 360 35.01 23.99 -0.29
CA SER A 360 35.20 22.54 -0.43
C SER A 360 36.02 22.21 -1.68
N THR A 361 36.98 21.30 -1.55
CA THR A 361 37.74 20.71 -2.65
C THR A 361 37.11 19.39 -3.13
N ALA A 362 35.81 19.25 -3.00
CA ALA A 362 35.05 18.10 -3.43
C ALA A 362 33.86 18.55 -4.31
N VAL A 363 33.52 17.74 -5.28
CA VAL A 363 32.29 17.89 -6.06
C VAL A 363 31.17 17.15 -5.35
N VAL A 364 30.06 17.83 -5.08
CA VAL A 364 28.89 17.24 -4.44
C VAL A 364 27.72 17.28 -5.41
N ASP A 365 27.21 16.12 -5.72
CA ASP A 365 25.97 15.95 -6.47
C ASP A 365 24.91 15.30 -5.58
N GLU A 366 23.63 15.54 -5.87
CA GLU A 366 22.53 15.05 -5.05
C GLU A 366 21.31 14.70 -5.91
N TRP A 367 20.76 13.49 -5.72
CA TRP A 367 19.41 13.19 -6.17
C TRP A 367 18.41 13.71 -5.15
N GLN A 368 17.41 14.44 -5.61
CA GLN A 368 16.36 15.01 -4.76
C GLN A 368 14.98 14.77 -5.36
N THR A 369 14.02 14.37 -4.50
CA THR A 369 12.60 14.27 -4.82
C THR A 369 11.78 14.70 -3.61
N LEU A 370 10.80 15.55 -3.81
CA LEU A 370 9.81 15.92 -2.80
C LEU A 370 8.50 15.22 -3.13
N PHE A 371 8.14 14.21 -2.36
CA PHE A 371 7.00 13.35 -2.64
C PHE A 371 6.12 13.10 -1.42
N SER A 372 4.92 12.61 -1.68
CA SER A 372 3.96 12.13 -0.69
C SER A 372 3.10 11.03 -1.29
N LEU A 373 2.43 10.27 -0.44
CA LEU A 373 1.44 9.28 -0.84
C LEU A 373 0.03 9.82 -0.57
N GLU A 374 -0.83 9.80 -1.58
CA GLU A 374 -2.28 9.95 -1.45
C GLU A 374 -2.91 8.57 -1.50
N LEU A 375 -3.52 8.15 -0.41
CA LEU A 375 -4.24 6.89 -0.28
C LEU A 375 -5.70 7.18 0.05
N ALA A 376 -6.58 7.06 -0.93
CA ALA A 376 -7.99 7.27 -0.74
C ALA A 376 -8.70 5.96 -0.35
N PHE A 377 -9.69 6.06 0.54
CA PHE A 377 -10.51 4.94 0.99
C PHE A 377 -9.69 3.76 1.53
N GLU A 378 -9.14 3.92 2.72
CA GLU A 378 -8.28 2.90 3.36
C GLU A 378 -8.86 1.48 3.33
N ARG A 379 -10.20 1.36 3.42
CA ARG A 379 -10.92 0.08 3.38
C ARG A 379 -10.82 -0.66 2.05
N SER A 380 -10.39 0.00 0.99
CA SER A 380 -10.13 -0.66 -0.30
C SER A 380 -8.79 -1.38 -0.36
N HIS A 381 -7.95 -1.18 0.65
CA HIS A 381 -6.63 -1.77 0.79
C HIS A 381 -6.60 -2.77 1.95
N GLY A 382 -5.59 -3.64 1.98
CA GLY A 382 -5.43 -4.61 3.06
C GLY A 382 -3.96 -4.94 3.32
N ILE A 383 -3.65 -5.32 4.55
CA ILE A 383 -2.33 -5.78 4.97
C ILE A 383 -2.48 -7.10 5.70
N LEU A 384 -1.80 -8.12 5.22
CA LEU A 384 -1.66 -9.39 5.89
C LEU A 384 -0.20 -9.58 6.27
N TYR A 385 0.10 -9.86 7.53
CA TYR A 385 1.46 -9.98 8.02
C TYR A 385 1.64 -11.20 8.92
N GLY A 386 2.91 -11.51 9.26
CA GLY A 386 3.22 -12.68 10.07
C GLY A 386 3.13 -13.99 9.30
N ILE A 387 3.26 -13.98 7.96
CA ILE A 387 3.21 -15.18 7.12
C ILE A 387 4.59 -15.81 7.06
N THR A 388 4.76 -16.99 7.66
CA THR A 388 6.05 -17.71 7.66
C THR A 388 6.00 -19.05 6.95
N SER A 389 4.83 -19.68 6.91
CA SER A 389 4.65 -21.03 6.32
C SER A 389 3.26 -21.19 5.73
N TYR A 390 3.12 -22.21 4.90
CA TYR A 390 1.84 -22.71 4.41
C TYR A 390 1.30 -23.79 5.37
N LEU A 391 0.01 -23.72 5.70
CA LEU A 391 -0.70 -24.77 6.40
C LEU A 391 -1.77 -25.32 5.45
N ALA A 392 -1.63 -26.58 5.06
CA ALA A 392 -2.66 -27.27 4.30
C ALA A 392 -3.95 -27.36 5.14
N GLY A 393 -5.06 -26.90 4.60
CA GLY A 393 -6.37 -26.96 5.22
C GLY A 393 -6.97 -28.37 5.20
#